data_299a1ab8c8e225dfadffe89bbd8dec70
#
_entry.id   299a1ab8c8e225dfadffe89bbd8dec70
#
_cell.length_a   1.000
_cell.length_b   1.000
_cell.length_c   1.000
_cell.angle_alpha   90.00
_cell.angle_beta   90.00
_cell.angle_gamma   90.00
#
_symmetry.space_group_name_H-M   'P 1'
#
loop_
_entity.id
_entity.type
_entity.pdbx_description
1 polymer ?
#
loop_
_entity_poly.entity_id
_entity_poly.type
_entity_poly.pdbx_seq_one_letter_code
_entity_poly.pdbx_strand_id
1 'polypeptide(L)'
;MEKDYWQEQIWVNRAQYAYMLLPAKNKYAVFSRGTGKSFIVGAEVDENVRIMPRGVTTIAQATIGQALTKTLPSTFKMLDMLGYKPYDYQTHTGDYVVCRRPPDGWYQPYEHIMQFDHVISFSNGHILYILTQEGNSRGPNADFNITDEALTINKEKFDQEVAPTNRGNETVFGKRSAHPIVKHHGNAFLSSMPYTSRQKWLLDPAEYYERERGIPLFQRWNRMVMVQMQLIDAYINKDKALFRDLWNEAARMRRELTPFVSKDSTLFILGSVFDNIENLGMSYIVNQYKVMDKLSFMVEILNYVLDKVDHCYYKLEDRHLYYNAYNDSYVRDFAEDNDYNWETLRTAQDSRVDMDCDPTQPLEISVDWGSAASFLSVGQERCYDFVNKQMADAPIDNTINEFFVRRDDESDTEVNALADKFIAYYTHHACKRLTLYRDRYGDARRANSKKTYNELFVERLQKFGWEVEQLVHPGIEPPQHEKFLLWTYILAETDPRFPKVRINATRCRYTLISMQNTRVVEDSHGRFAKDKSSERRHSVLPEEATHFGDCVDKRIWTKYYTRLKVLSTTFVDGRI
;
A
#
# COMPACT_ATOMS: atom_id res chain seq x y z
N MET A 1 50.48 -2.91 12.32
CA MET A 1 49.36 -2.35 11.60
C MET A 1 48.16 -2.48 12.50
N GLU A 2 47.82 -1.43 13.26
CA GLU A 2 46.57 -1.33 14.01
C GLU A 2 45.45 -1.31 13.00
N LYS A 3 44.55 -2.28 13.06
CA LYS A 3 43.30 -2.22 12.33
C LYS A 3 42.44 -1.14 13.00
N ASP A 4 42.29 0.01 12.35
CA ASP A 4 41.29 0.98 12.71
C ASP A 4 39.91 0.31 12.58
N TYR A 5 39.37 -0.12 13.71
CA TYR A 5 38.00 -0.56 13.82
C TYR A 5 37.11 0.69 13.81
N TRP A 6 36.67 1.12 12.64
CA TRP A 6 35.58 2.08 12.52
C TRP A 6 34.34 1.40 13.08
N GLN A 7 33.95 1.78 14.29
CA GLN A 7 32.63 1.42 14.81
C GLN A 7 31.62 2.33 14.15
N GLU A 8 30.93 1.86 13.12
CA GLU A 8 29.76 2.54 12.60
C GLU A 8 28.65 2.45 13.66
N GLN A 9 28.26 3.60 14.22
CA GLN A 9 27.14 3.67 15.15
C GLN A 9 25.84 3.66 14.35
N ILE A 10 25.03 2.62 14.51
CA ILE A 10 23.69 2.55 13.94
C ILE A 10 22.72 3.18 14.92
N TRP A 11 22.10 4.29 14.50
CA TRP A 11 21.10 4.99 15.30
C TRP A 11 19.72 4.38 15.06
N VAL A 12 19.08 3.97 16.11
CA VAL A 12 17.70 3.45 16.11
C VAL A 12 16.79 4.36 16.91
N ASN A 13 15.57 4.57 16.41
CA ASN A 13 14.58 5.34 17.13
C ASN A 13 13.92 4.50 18.25
N ARG A 14 13.14 5.17 19.10
CA ARG A 14 12.53 4.55 20.28
C ARG A 14 11.64 3.34 19.93
N ALA A 15 10.85 3.41 18.88
CA ALA A 15 9.95 2.31 18.48
C ALA A 15 10.74 1.12 17.95
N GLN A 16 11.76 1.38 17.13
CA GLN A 16 12.68 0.36 16.62
C GLN A 16 13.46 -0.30 17.77
N TYR A 17 13.99 0.50 18.69
CA TYR A 17 14.71 0.01 19.86
C TYR A 17 13.86 -0.93 20.72
N ALA A 18 12.62 -0.53 21.00
CA ALA A 18 11.69 -1.37 21.75
C ALA A 18 11.36 -2.68 21.02
N TYR A 19 11.17 -2.63 19.70
CA TYR A 19 10.94 -3.82 18.89
C TYR A 19 12.13 -4.80 18.94
N MET A 20 13.34 -4.28 18.83
CA MET A 20 14.56 -5.11 18.82
C MET A 20 14.89 -5.70 20.17
N LEU A 21 14.66 -4.95 21.27
CA LEU A 21 15.02 -5.38 22.63
C LEU A 21 14.02 -6.32 23.28
N LEU A 22 12.75 -6.27 22.90
CA LEU A 22 11.72 -7.08 23.55
C LEU A 22 11.61 -8.45 22.87
N PRO A 23 12.12 -9.52 23.50
CA PRO A 23 12.07 -10.86 22.93
C PRO A 23 10.65 -11.40 22.99
N ALA A 24 10.05 -11.66 21.85
CA ALA A 24 8.73 -12.24 21.73
C ALA A 24 8.68 -13.28 20.61
N LYS A 25 7.79 -14.27 20.78
CA LYS A 25 7.56 -15.27 19.75
C LYS A 25 6.86 -14.66 18.54
N ASN A 26 5.81 -13.86 18.79
CA ASN A 26 5.09 -13.15 17.74
C ASN A 26 5.23 -11.65 17.92
N LYS A 27 5.58 -10.95 16.84
CA LYS A 27 5.77 -9.51 16.85
C LYS A 27 4.85 -8.85 15.83
N TYR A 28 4.13 -7.82 16.24
CA TYR A 28 3.26 -7.01 15.41
C TYR A 28 3.69 -5.55 15.51
N ALA A 29 4.22 -4.99 14.43
CA ALA A 29 4.66 -3.62 14.36
C ALA A 29 3.81 -2.82 13.38
N VAL A 30 2.97 -1.95 13.90
CA VAL A 30 2.17 -1.01 13.11
C VAL A 30 2.86 0.35 13.15
N PHE A 31 3.63 0.64 12.12
CA PHE A 31 4.50 1.80 12.04
C PHE A 31 4.09 2.72 10.91
N SER A 32 3.92 3.99 11.23
CA SER A 32 3.61 5.04 10.27
C SER A 32 4.76 5.27 9.27
N ARG A 33 4.49 6.05 8.23
CA ARG A 33 5.54 6.53 7.33
C ARG A 33 6.55 7.38 8.10
N GLY A 34 7.81 7.21 7.76
CA GLY A 34 8.91 7.90 8.42
C GLY A 34 9.36 7.29 9.75
N THR A 35 8.67 6.28 10.29
CA THR A 35 9.08 5.58 11.52
C THR A 35 10.24 4.60 11.29
N GLY A 36 10.57 4.27 10.03
CA GLY A 36 11.70 3.37 9.70
C GLY A 36 11.35 1.89 9.80
N LYS A 37 10.16 1.50 9.35
CA LYS A 37 9.65 0.11 9.30
C LYS A 37 10.61 -0.84 8.57
N SER A 38 11.07 -0.47 7.38
CA SER A 38 11.94 -1.30 6.55
C SER A 38 13.30 -1.61 7.19
N PHE A 39 13.77 -0.75 8.08
CA PHE A 39 14.98 -0.99 8.87
C PHE A 39 14.80 -2.22 9.79
N ILE A 40 13.62 -2.37 10.38
CA ILE A 40 13.35 -3.47 11.32
C ILE A 40 13.34 -4.82 10.62
N VAL A 41 12.89 -4.91 9.36
CA VAL A 41 12.93 -6.17 8.60
C VAL A 41 14.36 -6.68 8.49
N GLY A 42 15.30 -5.81 8.13
CA GLY A 42 16.71 -6.17 8.05
C GLY A 42 17.31 -6.56 9.42
N ALA A 43 16.92 -5.85 10.48
CA ALA A 43 17.34 -6.19 11.84
C ALA A 43 16.78 -7.55 12.30
N GLU A 44 15.52 -7.87 11.93
CA GLU A 44 14.90 -9.17 12.23
C GLU A 44 15.58 -10.31 11.46
N VAL A 45 15.99 -10.06 10.20
CA VAL A 45 16.78 -11.01 9.41
C VAL A 45 18.16 -11.22 10.05
N ASP A 46 18.87 -10.15 10.39
CA ASP A 46 20.18 -10.23 11.06
C ASP A 46 20.11 -11.03 12.38
N GLU A 47 19.11 -10.73 13.21
CA GLU A 47 18.90 -11.49 14.45
C GLU A 47 18.71 -12.97 14.17
N ASN A 48 17.84 -13.34 13.19
CA ASN A 48 17.58 -14.73 12.84
C ASN A 48 18.82 -15.44 12.28
N VAL A 49 19.56 -14.77 11.40
CA VAL A 49 20.83 -15.30 10.85
C VAL A 49 21.81 -15.63 11.97
N ARG A 50 21.94 -14.76 12.98
CA ARG A 50 22.88 -14.97 14.10
C ARG A 50 22.44 -16.02 15.10
N ILE A 51 21.15 -16.03 15.48
CA ILE A 51 20.68 -16.93 16.55
C ILE A 51 20.23 -18.30 16.06
N MET A 52 19.89 -18.44 14.76
CA MET A 52 19.48 -19.70 14.15
C MET A 52 20.38 -20.06 12.95
N PRO A 53 21.70 -20.25 13.15
CA PRO A 53 22.57 -20.67 12.05
C PRO A 53 22.07 -21.97 11.43
N ARG A 54 22.14 -22.09 10.09
CA ARG A 54 21.61 -23.20 9.30
C ARG A 54 20.09 -23.36 9.36
N GLY A 55 19.37 -22.43 9.98
CA GLY A 55 17.90 -22.38 10.03
C GLY A 55 17.30 -21.75 8.77
N VAL A 56 15.97 -21.70 8.73
CA VAL A 56 15.18 -21.13 7.62
C VAL A 56 14.26 -20.05 8.16
N THR A 57 14.47 -18.84 7.68
CA THR A 57 13.49 -17.74 7.85
C THR A 57 12.76 -17.53 6.54
N THR A 58 11.44 -17.36 6.57
CA THR A 58 10.69 -16.98 5.37
C THR A 58 10.35 -15.49 5.37
N ILE A 59 10.38 -14.87 4.20
CA ILE A 59 9.71 -13.58 3.95
C ILE A 59 8.46 -13.86 3.14
N ALA A 60 7.29 -13.76 3.79
CA ALA A 60 6.01 -13.93 3.12
C ALA A 60 5.53 -12.60 2.53
N GLN A 61 5.21 -12.63 1.24
CA GLN A 61 4.75 -11.48 0.48
C GLN A 61 3.51 -11.84 -0.35
N ALA A 62 2.74 -10.85 -0.78
CA ALA A 62 1.63 -11.11 -1.69
C ALA A 62 2.16 -11.58 -3.05
N THR A 63 3.20 -10.92 -3.57
CA THR A 63 3.81 -11.20 -4.88
C THR A 63 5.35 -11.13 -4.83
N ILE A 64 6.03 -11.73 -5.80
CA ILE A 64 7.49 -11.62 -5.94
C ILE A 64 7.88 -10.18 -6.29
N GLY A 65 7.10 -9.50 -7.12
CA GLY A 65 7.32 -8.11 -7.48
C GLY A 65 7.34 -7.20 -6.25
N GLN A 66 6.47 -7.42 -5.28
CA GLN A 66 6.49 -6.68 -4.01
C GLN A 66 7.75 -6.96 -3.20
N ALA A 67 8.16 -8.24 -3.09
CA ALA A 67 9.38 -8.59 -2.40
C ALA A 67 10.59 -7.88 -3.00
N LEU A 68 10.77 -7.99 -4.32
CA LEU A 68 11.91 -7.46 -5.05
C LEU A 68 11.96 -5.93 -5.13
N THR A 69 10.80 -5.25 -5.17
CA THR A 69 10.75 -3.79 -5.37
C THR A 69 10.61 -2.98 -4.08
N LYS A 70 10.11 -3.58 -3.00
CA LYS A 70 9.81 -2.85 -1.76
C LYS A 70 10.58 -3.36 -0.55
N THR A 71 10.49 -4.65 -0.25
CA THR A 71 11.04 -5.21 1.00
C THR A 71 12.53 -5.47 0.92
N LEU A 72 13.00 -6.21 -0.07
CA LEU A 72 14.40 -6.62 -0.18
C LEU A 72 15.38 -5.46 -0.36
N PRO A 73 15.10 -4.40 -1.15
CA PRO A 73 16.04 -3.27 -1.25
C PRO A 73 16.35 -2.62 0.09
N SER A 74 15.33 -2.46 0.93
CA SER A 74 15.49 -1.89 2.28
C SER A 74 16.18 -2.87 3.24
N THR A 75 15.89 -4.16 3.11
CA THR A 75 16.52 -5.24 3.89
C THR A 75 18.02 -5.31 3.60
N PHE A 76 18.42 -5.30 2.33
CA PHE A 76 19.83 -5.34 1.96
C PHE A 76 20.59 -4.07 2.37
N LYS A 77 19.96 -2.90 2.26
CA LYS A 77 20.56 -1.67 2.76
C LYS A 77 20.87 -1.76 4.27
N MET A 78 19.94 -2.35 5.04
CA MET A 78 20.18 -2.56 6.46
C MET A 78 21.28 -3.60 6.71
N LEU A 79 21.28 -4.71 5.98
CA LEU A 79 22.34 -5.73 6.10
C LEU A 79 23.72 -5.15 5.76
N ASP A 80 23.81 -4.29 4.73
CA ASP A 80 25.06 -3.59 4.40
C ASP A 80 25.54 -2.67 5.55
N MET A 81 24.61 -1.93 6.18
CA MET A 81 24.93 -1.13 7.38
C MET A 81 25.38 -1.99 8.57
N LEU A 82 24.91 -3.23 8.66
CA LEU A 82 25.34 -4.21 9.67
C LEU A 82 26.63 -4.95 9.29
N GLY A 83 27.22 -4.59 8.14
CA GLY A 83 28.50 -5.12 7.69
C GLY A 83 28.43 -6.36 6.80
N TYR A 84 27.22 -6.85 6.46
CA TYR A 84 27.06 -7.94 5.51
C TYR A 84 27.38 -7.49 4.09
N LYS A 85 28.13 -8.30 3.34
CA LYS A 85 28.48 -8.04 1.95
C LYS A 85 27.94 -9.13 1.04
N PRO A 86 27.44 -8.79 -0.16
CA PRO A 86 27.12 -9.77 -1.17
C PRO A 86 28.38 -10.52 -1.57
N TYR A 87 28.25 -11.81 -1.89
CA TYR A 87 29.38 -12.63 -2.29
C TYR A 87 29.95 -12.20 -3.64
N ASP A 88 31.22 -11.88 -3.67
CA ASP A 88 31.98 -11.58 -4.86
C ASP A 88 32.67 -12.86 -5.38
N TYR A 89 32.29 -13.29 -6.58
CA TYR A 89 32.83 -14.49 -7.23
C TYR A 89 34.25 -14.33 -7.74
N GLN A 90 34.79 -13.11 -7.82
CA GLN A 90 36.17 -12.85 -8.23
C GLN A 90 37.14 -12.96 -7.01
N THR A 91 36.75 -12.36 -5.91
CA THR A 91 37.57 -12.36 -4.68
C THR A 91 37.26 -13.53 -3.75
N HIS A 92 36.19 -14.29 -4.02
CA HIS A 92 35.70 -15.38 -3.17
C HIS A 92 35.40 -14.93 -1.72
N THR A 93 34.90 -13.70 -1.55
CA THR A 93 34.56 -13.11 -0.25
C THR A 93 33.13 -12.61 -0.24
N GLY A 94 32.51 -12.62 0.95
CA GLY A 94 31.16 -12.12 1.17
C GLY A 94 30.36 -13.01 2.12
N ASP A 95 29.21 -12.55 2.53
CA ASP A 95 28.41 -13.12 3.60
C ASP A 95 27.10 -13.75 3.12
N TYR A 96 26.58 -13.31 1.94
CA TYR A 96 25.33 -13.83 1.41
C TYR A 96 25.32 -13.88 -0.13
N VAL A 97 24.45 -14.77 -0.67
CA VAL A 97 24.20 -14.95 -2.10
C VAL A 97 22.68 -14.86 -2.33
N VAL A 98 22.26 -14.13 -3.39
CA VAL A 98 20.85 -13.91 -3.73
C VAL A 98 20.46 -14.76 -4.93
N CYS A 99 19.39 -15.57 -4.79
CA CYS A 99 18.76 -16.34 -5.86
C CYS A 99 19.75 -17.20 -6.68
N ARG A 100 20.83 -17.62 -6.09
CA ARG A 100 21.87 -18.46 -6.72
C ARG A 100 22.35 -19.51 -5.70
N ARG A 101 22.91 -20.60 -6.24
CA ARG A 101 23.51 -21.62 -5.39
C ARG A 101 24.70 -21.05 -4.59
N PRO A 102 24.73 -21.29 -3.27
CA PRO A 102 25.84 -20.81 -2.44
C PRO A 102 27.17 -21.43 -2.86
N PRO A 103 28.31 -20.76 -2.61
CA PRO A 103 29.64 -21.28 -2.91
C PRO A 103 29.94 -22.57 -2.15
N ASP A 104 30.82 -23.40 -2.72
CA ASP A 104 31.30 -24.58 -2.05
C ASP A 104 32.07 -24.21 -0.78
N GLY A 105 31.88 -24.98 0.29
CA GLY A 105 32.50 -24.72 1.58
C GLY A 105 31.65 -23.92 2.57
N TRP A 106 30.55 -23.34 2.16
CA TRP A 106 29.57 -22.74 3.07
C TRP A 106 28.80 -23.80 3.84
N TYR A 107 28.36 -23.45 5.07
CA TYR A 107 27.50 -24.35 5.84
C TYR A 107 26.21 -24.61 5.10
N GLN A 108 25.75 -25.87 5.13
CA GLN A 108 24.47 -26.23 4.54
C GLN A 108 23.34 -26.04 5.55
N PRO A 109 22.16 -25.60 5.13
CA PRO A 109 21.00 -25.52 6.00
C PRO A 109 20.58 -26.90 6.53
N TYR A 110 19.85 -26.95 7.63
CA TYR A 110 19.25 -28.21 8.11
C TYR A 110 18.15 -28.69 7.17
N GLU A 111 17.40 -27.78 6.56
CA GLU A 111 16.40 -28.07 5.55
C GLU A 111 17.07 -28.24 4.17
N HIS A 112 16.74 -29.30 3.46
CA HIS A 112 17.35 -29.57 2.16
C HIS A 112 16.70 -28.69 1.05
N ILE A 113 17.48 -27.78 0.49
CA ILE A 113 17.05 -26.87 -0.58
C ILE A 113 17.55 -27.37 -1.92
N MET A 114 16.62 -27.64 -2.84
CA MET A 114 16.93 -28.09 -4.20
C MET A 114 16.95 -26.97 -5.25
N GLN A 115 16.17 -25.92 -5.03
CA GLN A 115 16.04 -24.77 -5.94
C GLN A 115 16.34 -23.48 -5.20
N PHE A 116 17.15 -22.62 -5.81
CA PHE A 116 17.64 -21.38 -5.18
C PHE A 116 17.01 -20.10 -5.75
N ASP A 117 16.07 -20.19 -6.70
CA ASP A 117 15.46 -19.04 -7.40
C ASP A 117 14.76 -18.03 -6.46
N HIS A 118 14.39 -18.46 -5.27
CA HIS A 118 13.70 -17.65 -4.24
C HIS A 118 14.43 -17.68 -2.90
N VAL A 119 15.74 -17.88 -2.92
CA VAL A 119 16.54 -18.12 -1.70
C VAL A 119 17.66 -17.11 -1.61
N ILE A 120 17.83 -16.51 -0.42
CA ILE A 120 19.04 -15.79 -0.04
C ILE A 120 19.78 -16.67 0.97
N SER A 121 20.98 -17.12 0.59
CA SER A 121 21.81 -18.01 1.41
C SER A 121 22.88 -17.21 2.12
N PHE A 122 23.06 -17.45 3.41
CA PHE A 122 24.12 -16.86 4.22
C PHE A 122 25.26 -17.84 4.46
N SER A 123 26.48 -17.34 4.66
CA SER A 123 27.69 -18.15 4.81
C SER A 123 27.65 -19.12 6.00
N ASN A 124 26.86 -18.80 7.04
CA ASN A 124 26.64 -19.69 8.19
C ASN A 124 25.55 -20.75 7.96
N GLY A 125 25.07 -20.87 6.72
CA GLY A 125 24.03 -21.83 6.31
C GLY A 125 22.61 -21.41 6.59
N HIS A 126 22.36 -20.24 7.20
CA HIS A 126 21.00 -19.71 7.34
C HIS A 126 20.44 -19.35 5.98
N ILE A 127 19.13 -19.54 5.81
CA ILE A 127 18.41 -19.25 4.57
C ILE A 127 17.29 -18.27 4.85
N LEU A 128 17.17 -17.27 3.99
CA LEU A 128 15.99 -16.44 3.86
C LEU A 128 15.23 -16.86 2.61
N TYR A 129 14.06 -17.44 2.77
CA TYR A 129 13.24 -17.96 1.69
C TYR A 129 12.09 -17.01 1.36
N ILE A 130 11.97 -16.59 0.10
CA ILE A 130 10.92 -15.68 -0.36
C ILE A 130 9.68 -16.52 -0.72
N LEU A 131 8.62 -16.38 0.07
CA LEU A 131 7.31 -16.99 -0.18
C LEU A 131 6.35 -15.97 -0.76
N THR A 132 5.58 -16.36 -1.78
CA THR A 132 4.54 -15.52 -2.34
C THR A 132 3.19 -16.21 -2.29
N GLN A 133 2.12 -15.42 -2.17
CA GLN A 133 0.76 -15.94 -2.15
C GLN A 133 0.18 -16.19 -3.55
N GLU A 134 0.88 -15.83 -4.62
CA GLU A 134 0.45 -16.04 -6.01
C GLU A 134 0.78 -17.42 -6.56
N GLY A 135 1.37 -18.25 -5.94
CA GLY A 135 1.68 -19.62 -6.36
C GLY A 135 1.30 -20.63 -5.30
N ASN A 136 2.02 -21.73 -5.30
CA ASN A 136 1.99 -22.65 -4.20
C ASN A 136 2.82 -22.06 -3.05
N SER A 137 2.16 -21.41 -2.09
CA SER A 137 2.80 -20.82 -0.91
C SER A 137 3.26 -21.83 0.14
N ARG A 138 3.23 -23.13 -0.19
CA ARG A 138 3.81 -24.20 0.63
C ARG A 138 5.32 -24.23 0.40
N GLY A 139 6.03 -23.52 1.27
CA GLY A 139 7.49 -23.49 1.28
C GLY A 139 8.16 -24.63 2.04
N PRO A 140 9.49 -24.55 2.23
CA PRO A 140 10.24 -25.45 3.12
C PRO A 140 9.77 -25.30 4.57
N ASN A 141 10.15 -26.25 5.43
CA ASN A 141 9.91 -26.10 6.87
C ASN A 141 10.71 -24.89 7.39
N ALA A 142 10.01 -23.91 7.89
CA ALA A 142 10.58 -22.67 8.40
C ALA A 142 10.75 -22.70 9.92
N ASP A 143 11.69 -21.90 10.41
CA ASP A 143 11.95 -21.67 11.83
C ASP A 143 11.36 -20.34 12.30
N PHE A 144 11.13 -19.41 11.37
CA PHE A 144 10.53 -18.11 11.63
C PHE A 144 9.92 -17.50 10.36
N ASN A 145 8.80 -16.78 10.48
CA ASN A 145 8.19 -16.06 9.36
C ASN A 145 8.25 -14.55 9.57
N ILE A 146 8.64 -13.82 8.54
CA ILE A 146 8.57 -12.36 8.45
C ILE A 146 7.54 -11.99 7.38
N THR A 147 6.67 -11.05 7.66
CA THR A 147 5.72 -10.49 6.70
C THR A 147 5.82 -8.97 6.74
N ASP A 148 6.48 -8.38 5.78
CA ASP A 148 6.48 -6.93 5.58
C ASP A 148 5.30 -6.54 4.69
N GLU A 149 4.77 -5.33 4.88
CA GLU A 149 3.51 -4.87 4.27
C GLU A 149 2.36 -5.87 4.52
N ALA A 150 2.23 -6.34 5.76
CA ALA A 150 1.30 -7.39 6.17
C ALA A 150 -0.17 -7.12 5.81
N LEU A 151 -0.56 -5.86 5.59
CA LEU A 151 -1.90 -5.50 5.12
C LEU A 151 -2.19 -5.94 3.68
N THR A 152 -1.16 -6.29 2.91
CA THR A 152 -1.31 -6.68 1.50
C THR A 152 -1.48 -8.18 1.30
N ILE A 153 -1.23 -8.98 2.33
CA ILE A 153 -1.43 -10.43 2.27
C ILE A 153 -2.89 -10.82 2.55
N ASN A 154 -3.30 -11.94 1.98
CA ASN A 154 -4.53 -12.61 2.38
C ASN A 154 -4.26 -13.40 3.67
N LYS A 155 -4.86 -12.95 4.78
CA LYS A 155 -4.64 -13.55 6.10
C LYS A 155 -5.11 -15.02 6.18
N GLU A 156 -6.25 -15.33 5.58
CA GLU A 156 -6.78 -16.71 5.58
C GLU A 156 -5.83 -17.65 4.82
N LYS A 157 -5.35 -17.22 3.65
CA LYS A 157 -4.38 -18.00 2.88
C LYS A 157 -3.04 -18.11 3.62
N PHE A 158 -2.61 -17.07 4.33
CA PHE A 158 -1.42 -17.13 5.19
C PHE A 158 -1.59 -18.22 6.27
N ASP A 159 -2.73 -18.24 6.95
CA ASP A 159 -3.01 -19.21 8.02
C ASP A 159 -3.11 -20.65 7.50
N GLN A 160 -3.61 -20.84 6.27
CA GLN A 160 -3.76 -22.16 5.67
C GLN A 160 -2.48 -22.71 5.03
N GLU A 161 -1.63 -21.87 4.49
CA GLU A 161 -0.49 -22.30 3.66
C GLU A 161 0.87 -21.93 4.25
N VAL A 162 1.05 -20.69 4.74
CA VAL A 162 2.35 -20.22 5.25
C VAL A 162 2.56 -20.58 6.71
N ALA A 163 1.58 -20.32 7.57
CA ALA A 163 1.72 -20.60 9.00
C ALA A 163 2.03 -22.09 9.31
N PRO A 164 1.45 -23.08 8.60
CA PRO A 164 1.79 -24.49 8.82
C PRO A 164 3.20 -24.90 8.41
N THR A 165 3.91 -24.08 7.58
CA THR A 165 5.32 -24.35 7.25
C THR A 165 6.26 -24.04 8.40
N ASN A 166 5.82 -23.24 9.37
CA ASN A 166 6.60 -22.83 10.55
C ASN A 166 6.72 -23.97 11.57
N ARG A 167 7.46 -25.02 11.21
CA ARG A 167 7.64 -26.27 11.97
C ARG A 167 9.05 -26.86 11.83
N GLY A 168 10.03 -26.05 11.40
CA GLY A 168 11.40 -26.48 11.21
C GLY A 168 12.12 -26.76 12.54
N ASN A 169 13.17 -27.50 12.51
CA ASN A 169 14.27 -27.67 13.45
C ASN A 169 13.93 -27.63 14.97
N GLU A 170 12.80 -28.22 15.40
CA GLU A 170 12.32 -28.23 16.79
C GLU A 170 13.36 -28.79 17.78
N THR A 171 14.15 -29.78 17.36
CA THR A 171 15.20 -30.38 18.18
C THR A 171 16.45 -29.51 18.32
N VAL A 172 16.63 -28.57 17.39
CA VAL A 172 17.82 -27.67 17.37
C VAL A 172 17.52 -26.35 18.07
N PHE A 173 16.39 -25.72 17.76
CA PHE A 173 16.06 -24.37 18.23
C PHE A 173 14.82 -24.33 19.15
N GLY A 174 13.97 -25.34 19.10
CA GLY A 174 12.72 -25.38 19.81
C GLY A 174 12.82 -25.87 21.25
N LYS A 175 11.69 -26.18 21.86
CA LYS A 175 11.58 -26.62 23.27
C LYS A 175 12.34 -27.90 23.60
N ARG A 176 12.66 -28.72 22.59
CA ARG A 176 13.43 -29.96 22.75
C ARG A 176 14.94 -29.73 22.69
N SER A 177 15.37 -28.52 22.38
CA SER A 177 16.78 -28.12 22.38
C SER A 177 17.31 -27.93 23.81
N ALA A 178 18.60 -28.11 24.01
CA ALA A 178 19.28 -27.73 25.24
C ALA A 178 19.25 -26.21 25.48
N HIS A 179 19.15 -25.42 24.41
CA HIS A 179 19.11 -23.97 24.45
C HIS A 179 17.95 -23.44 23.57
N PRO A 180 16.68 -23.52 24.05
CA PRO A 180 15.53 -23.14 23.27
C PRO A 180 15.50 -21.62 22.97
N ILE A 181 15.20 -21.29 21.72
CA ILE A 181 15.10 -19.90 21.25
C ILE A 181 13.64 -19.43 21.38
N VAL A 182 13.41 -18.34 22.12
CA VAL A 182 12.06 -17.83 22.43
C VAL A 182 11.24 -17.57 21.17
N LYS A 183 11.86 -16.99 20.13
CA LYS A 183 11.17 -16.62 18.89
C LYS A 183 11.01 -17.78 17.89
N HIS A 184 11.61 -18.96 18.16
CA HIS A 184 11.48 -20.11 17.26
C HIS A 184 10.00 -20.48 17.04
N HIS A 185 9.63 -20.76 15.79
CA HIS A 185 8.25 -20.93 15.32
C HIS A 185 7.35 -19.71 15.57
N GLY A 186 7.93 -18.53 15.58
CA GLY A 186 7.23 -17.27 15.68
C GLY A 186 6.98 -16.58 14.34
N ASN A 187 6.30 -15.43 14.41
CA ASN A 187 5.98 -14.60 13.27
C ASN A 187 6.24 -13.13 13.56
N ALA A 188 6.74 -12.39 12.58
CA ALA A 188 6.84 -10.93 12.61
C ALA A 188 5.96 -10.33 11.51
N PHE A 189 4.97 -9.54 11.89
CA PHE A 189 4.09 -8.80 10.99
C PHE A 189 4.38 -7.31 11.09
N LEU A 190 4.79 -6.71 9.97
CA LEU A 190 5.11 -5.29 9.89
C LEU A 190 4.23 -4.62 8.85
N SER A 191 3.60 -3.52 9.19
CA SER A 191 2.78 -2.75 8.24
C SER A 191 2.49 -1.35 8.72
N SER A 192 1.78 -0.58 7.89
CA SER A 192 1.19 0.71 8.25
C SER A 192 -0.16 0.51 8.97
N MET A 193 -0.83 1.62 9.36
CA MET A 193 -2.16 1.56 9.97
C MET A 193 -3.20 1.02 8.97
N PRO A 194 -4.05 0.07 9.38
CA PRO A 194 -5.15 -0.43 8.58
C PRO A 194 -6.20 0.63 8.25
N TYR A 195 -6.66 0.62 6.99
CA TYR A 195 -7.78 1.45 6.54
C TYR A 195 -9.11 0.68 6.46
N THR A 196 -9.06 -0.62 6.17
CA THR A 196 -10.24 -1.45 5.92
C THR A 196 -10.49 -2.45 7.04
N SER A 197 -11.71 -2.97 7.15
CA SER A 197 -12.09 -3.97 8.15
C SER A 197 -11.32 -5.27 7.98
N ARG A 198 -11.04 -5.70 6.74
CA ARG A 198 -10.25 -6.91 6.45
C ARG A 198 -8.84 -6.85 7.02
N GLN A 199 -8.29 -5.65 7.08
CA GLN A 199 -6.92 -5.41 7.54
C GLN A 199 -6.82 -5.31 9.07
N LYS A 200 -7.95 -5.19 9.78
CA LYS A 200 -7.99 -4.98 11.25
C LYS A 200 -7.41 -6.13 12.06
N TRP A 201 -7.29 -7.34 11.50
CA TRP A 201 -6.64 -8.46 12.15
C TRP A 201 -5.22 -8.13 12.65
N LEU A 202 -4.54 -7.19 11.99
CA LEU A 202 -3.22 -6.71 12.41
C LEU A 202 -3.25 -6.01 13.77
N LEU A 203 -4.42 -5.47 14.15
CA LEU A 203 -4.62 -4.74 15.41
C LEU A 203 -5.14 -5.64 16.55
N ASP A 204 -5.70 -6.81 16.24
CA ASP A 204 -6.31 -7.70 17.24
C ASP A 204 -5.37 -8.05 18.40
N PRO A 205 -4.04 -8.28 18.18
CA PRO A 205 -3.15 -8.60 19.28
C PRO A 205 -3.02 -7.49 20.33
N ALA A 206 -3.42 -6.25 20.01
CA ALA A 206 -3.39 -5.13 20.95
C ALA A 206 -4.35 -5.29 22.16
N GLU A 207 -5.37 -6.17 22.03
CA GLU A 207 -6.33 -6.40 23.14
C GLU A 207 -5.66 -6.80 24.46
N TYR A 208 -4.47 -7.42 24.42
CA TYR A 208 -3.79 -7.79 25.65
C TYR A 208 -3.40 -6.59 26.53
N TYR A 209 -3.27 -5.38 25.95
CA TYR A 209 -3.04 -4.16 26.73
C TYR A 209 -4.17 -3.90 27.72
N GLU A 210 -5.42 -4.04 27.29
CA GLU A 210 -6.59 -3.90 28.16
C GLU A 210 -6.73 -5.10 29.08
N ARG A 211 -6.61 -6.32 28.56
CA ARG A 211 -6.72 -7.55 29.35
C ARG A 211 -5.67 -7.66 30.46
N GLU A 212 -4.41 -7.30 30.21
CA GLU A 212 -3.32 -7.52 31.16
C GLU A 212 -2.95 -6.30 32.01
N ARG A 213 -3.22 -5.08 31.51
CA ARG A 213 -2.87 -3.82 32.18
C ARG A 213 -4.01 -2.82 32.33
N GLY A 214 -5.20 -3.14 31.84
CA GLY A 214 -6.34 -2.21 31.87
C GLY A 214 -6.12 -0.94 31.04
N ILE A 215 -5.30 -1.00 29.99
CA ILE A 215 -4.98 0.14 29.13
C ILE A 215 -5.79 0.03 27.83
N PRO A 216 -6.79 0.91 27.59
CA PRO A 216 -7.47 0.99 26.30
C PRO A 216 -6.54 1.65 25.27
N LEU A 217 -5.65 0.83 24.68
CA LEU A 217 -4.49 1.29 23.89
C LEU A 217 -4.89 2.27 22.78
N PHE A 218 -5.86 1.90 21.93
CA PHE A 218 -6.21 2.71 20.76
C PHE A 218 -6.85 4.04 21.15
N GLN A 219 -7.70 4.05 22.17
CA GLN A 219 -8.30 5.28 22.66
C GLN A 219 -7.24 6.25 23.21
N ARG A 220 -6.29 5.75 24.02
CA ARG A 220 -5.19 6.55 24.55
C ARG A 220 -4.21 7.00 23.47
N TRP A 221 -3.93 6.12 22.51
CA TRP A 221 -3.10 6.45 21.35
C TRP A 221 -3.71 7.58 20.52
N ASN A 222 -4.99 7.47 20.15
CA ASN A 222 -5.70 8.49 19.40
C ASN A 222 -5.73 9.84 20.13
N ARG A 223 -5.90 9.82 21.47
CA ARG A 223 -5.79 11.04 22.26
C ARG A 223 -4.39 11.66 22.18
N MET A 224 -3.34 10.85 22.23
CA MET A 224 -1.97 11.35 22.06
C MET A 224 -1.76 11.93 20.66
N VAL A 225 -2.31 11.32 19.61
CA VAL A 225 -2.26 11.86 18.25
C VAL A 225 -2.92 13.25 18.19
N MET A 226 -4.03 13.46 18.86
CA MET A 226 -4.68 14.78 18.90
C MET A 226 -3.80 15.84 19.60
N VAL A 227 -3.08 15.49 20.67
CA VAL A 227 -2.10 16.36 21.31
C VAL A 227 -0.93 16.66 20.35
N GLN A 228 -0.46 15.67 19.61
CA GLN A 228 0.58 15.85 18.58
C GLN A 228 0.14 16.77 17.43
N MET A 229 -1.12 16.73 17.04
CA MET A 229 -1.67 17.68 16.06
C MET A 229 -1.60 19.12 16.58
N GLN A 230 -2.05 19.36 17.81
CA GLN A 230 -1.96 20.68 18.46
C GLN A 230 -0.51 21.16 18.62
N LEU A 231 0.40 20.23 18.91
CA LEU A 231 1.84 20.52 19.00
C LEU A 231 2.42 21.00 17.66
N ILE A 232 1.99 20.40 16.53
CA ILE A 232 2.38 20.84 15.20
C ILE A 232 1.86 22.26 14.93
N ASP A 233 0.59 22.54 15.27
CA ASP A 233 0.00 23.87 15.13
C ASP A 233 0.73 24.91 15.99
N ALA A 234 1.08 24.60 17.24
CA ALA A 234 1.85 25.47 18.12
C ALA A 234 3.26 25.77 17.54
N TYR A 235 3.90 24.77 16.94
CA TYR A 235 5.19 24.94 16.26
C TYR A 235 5.09 25.87 15.06
N ILE A 236 4.07 25.69 14.22
CA ILE A 236 3.84 26.55 13.04
C ILE A 236 3.56 27.99 13.45
N ASN A 237 2.77 28.18 14.50
CA ASN A 237 2.41 29.49 15.05
C ASN A 237 3.53 30.12 15.91
N LYS A 238 4.67 29.42 16.09
CA LYS A 238 5.83 29.84 16.88
C LYS A 238 5.49 30.09 18.35
N ASP A 239 4.43 29.46 18.88
CA ASP A 239 4.08 29.52 20.31
C ASP A 239 4.95 28.54 21.10
N LYS A 240 6.09 29.03 21.58
CA LYS A 240 7.09 28.24 22.29
C LYS A 240 6.59 27.70 23.65
N ALA A 241 5.69 28.44 24.33
CA ALA A 241 5.19 28.01 25.61
C ALA A 241 4.22 26.85 25.46
N LEU A 242 3.22 26.99 24.58
CA LEU A 242 2.26 25.95 24.29
C LEU A 242 2.95 24.71 23.69
N PHE A 243 3.92 24.90 22.77
CA PHE A 243 4.70 23.80 22.20
C PHE A 243 5.38 22.95 23.27
N ARG A 244 6.07 23.61 24.23
CA ARG A 244 6.75 22.91 25.32
C ARG A 244 5.78 22.12 26.21
N ASP A 245 4.63 22.70 26.51
CA ASP A 245 3.65 22.06 27.38
C ASP A 245 3.02 20.84 26.70
N LEU A 246 2.62 20.98 25.44
CA LEU A 246 2.10 19.87 24.63
C LEU A 246 3.15 18.77 24.36
N TRP A 247 4.42 19.15 24.16
CA TRP A 247 5.53 18.19 24.04
C TRP A 247 5.66 17.33 25.30
N ASN A 248 5.64 17.97 26.47
CA ASN A 248 5.72 17.27 27.74
C ASN A 248 4.50 16.36 27.97
N GLU A 249 3.31 16.80 27.56
CA GLU A 249 2.09 16.00 27.65
C GLU A 249 2.16 14.78 26.72
N ALA A 250 2.52 14.96 25.45
CA ALA A 250 2.70 13.86 24.51
C ALA A 250 3.76 12.86 24.99
N ALA A 251 4.88 13.37 25.53
CA ALA A 251 5.94 12.52 26.08
C ALA A 251 5.47 11.71 27.32
N ARG A 252 4.62 12.29 28.16
CA ARG A 252 3.99 11.58 29.29
C ARG A 252 3.06 10.47 28.79
N MET A 253 2.15 10.80 27.87
CA MET A 253 1.24 9.83 27.28
C MET A 253 2.01 8.68 26.61
N ARG A 254 3.07 9.00 25.89
CA ARG A 254 3.92 8.00 25.24
C ARG A 254 4.57 7.04 26.24
N ARG A 255 4.95 7.50 27.42
CA ARG A 255 5.49 6.63 28.49
C ARG A 255 4.43 5.66 29.05
N GLU A 256 3.18 6.12 29.18
CA GLU A 256 2.06 5.26 29.60
C GLU A 256 1.79 4.13 28.61
N LEU A 257 2.07 4.37 27.32
CA LEU A 257 1.89 3.44 26.21
C LEU A 257 3.15 2.62 25.89
N THR A 258 4.08 2.49 26.83
CA THR A 258 5.31 1.70 26.65
C THR A 258 4.96 0.24 26.30
N PRO A 259 5.47 -0.29 25.18
CA PRO A 259 5.18 -1.66 24.77
C PRO A 259 5.75 -2.68 25.77
N PHE A 260 5.11 -3.82 25.85
CA PHE A 260 5.55 -4.95 26.63
C PHE A 260 5.18 -6.26 25.93
N VAL A 261 5.78 -7.36 26.35
CA VAL A 261 5.46 -8.68 25.82
C VAL A 261 4.32 -9.27 26.66
N SER A 262 3.26 -9.74 26.00
CA SER A 262 2.14 -10.41 26.66
C SER A 262 2.54 -11.76 27.25
N LYS A 263 1.68 -12.32 28.10
CA LYS A 263 1.85 -13.68 28.65
C LYS A 263 1.94 -14.76 27.56
N ASP A 264 1.31 -14.51 26.42
CA ASP A 264 1.34 -15.41 25.26
C ASP A 264 2.57 -15.19 24.36
N SER A 265 3.60 -14.47 24.86
CA SER A 265 4.81 -14.12 24.11
C SER A 265 4.54 -13.37 22.81
N THR A 266 3.55 -12.46 22.85
CA THR A 266 3.21 -11.57 21.73
C THR A 266 3.61 -10.14 22.07
N LEU A 267 4.24 -9.47 21.12
CA LEU A 267 4.60 -8.06 21.16
C LEU A 267 3.78 -7.29 20.13
N PHE A 268 3.07 -6.25 20.58
CA PHE A 268 2.39 -5.30 19.71
C PHE A 268 2.95 -3.89 19.93
N ILE A 269 3.37 -3.24 18.85
CA ILE A 269 3.95 -1.89 18.93
C ILE A 269 3.28 -0.96 17.91
N LEU A 270 2.84 0.19 18.40
CA LEU A 270 2.49 1.35 17.58
C LEU A 270 3.67 2.32 17.55
N GLY A 271 4.03 2.80 16.35
CA GLY A 271 5.05 3.81 16.16
C GLY A 271 4.60 4.91 15.19
N SER A 272 4.85 6.18 15.54
CA SER A 272 4.58 7.33 14.68
C SER A 272 5.87 8.03 14.29
N VAL A 273 5.75 9.00 13.38
CA VAL A 273 6.89 9.84 12.96
C VAL A 273 7.56 10.54 14.15
N PHE A 274 6.84 10.82 15.23
CA PHE A 274 7.42 11.41 16.44
C PHE A 274 8.39 10.49 17.18
N ASP A 275 8.30 9.17 16.98
CA ASP A 275 9.30 8.25 17.50
C ASP A 275 10.65 8.39 16.78
N ASN A 276 10.65 8.94 15.56
CA ASN A 276 11.83 9.14 14.70
C ASN A 276 12.18 10.64 14.49
N ILE A 277 11.67 11.51 15.34
CA ILE A 277 11.80 12.96 15.17
C ILE A 277 13.26 13.45 15.25
N GLU A 278 14.11 12.76 16.00
CA GLU A 278 15.53 13.08 16.14
C GLU A 278 16.28 12.96 14.80
N ASN A 279 15.86 12.00 13.94
CA ASN A 279 16.45 11.80 12.62
C ASN A 279 15.80 12.67 11.54
N LEU A 280 14.48 12.87 11.61
CA LEU A 280 13.71 13.55 10.56
C LEU A 280 13.54 15.05 10.80
N GLY A 281 13.49 15.47 12.07
CA GLY A 281 13.24 16.85 12.49
C GLY A 281 11.78 17.28 12.34
N MET A 282 11.40 18.35 13.03
CA MET A 282 10.06 18.96 12.94
C MET A 282 9.75 19.48 11.54
N SER A 283 10.77 19.90 10.77
CA SER A 283 10.58 20.39 9.40
C SER A 283 9.96 19.35 8.47
N TYR A 284 10.39 18.09 8.59
CA TYR A 284 9.77 16.98 7.84
C TYR A 284 8.28 16.83 8.20
N ILE A 285 7.96 16.81 9.50
CA ILE A 285 6.58 16.64 9.97
C ILE A 285 5.70 17.79 9.47
N VAL A 286 6.17 19.02 9.58
CA VAL A 286 5.44 20.21 9.11
C VAL A 286 5.26 20.20 7.60
N ASN A 287 6.26 19.74 6.84
CA ASN A 287 6.12 19.61 5.40
C ASN A 287 5.05 18.58 5.03
N GLN A 288 5.05 17.41 5.68
CA GLN A 288 3.98 16.43 5.47
C GLN A 288 2.61 16.96 5.89
N TYR A 289 2.52 17.67 7.02
CA TYR A 289 1.29 18.29 7.51
C TYR A 289 0.70 19.32 6.54
N LYS A 290 1.57 20.08 5.84
CA LYS A 290 1.15 21.06 4.84
C LYS A 290 0.73 20.45 3.51
N VAL A 291 1.28 19.29 3.18
CA VAL A 291 1.12 18.62 1.88
C VAL A 291 0.00 17.60 1.88
N MET A 292 -0.25 16.94 3.01
CA MET A 292 -1.27 15.89 3.14
C MET A 292 -2.58 16.45 3.68
N ASP A 293 -3.72 15.79 3.34
CA ASP A 293 -4.96 16.06 4.06
C ASP A 293 -4.83 15.64 5.53
N LYS A 294 -5.67 16.25 6.35
CA LYS A 294 -5.61 16.06 7.80
C LYS A 294 -5.83 14.60 8.22
N LEU A 295 -6.74 13.88 7.56
CA LEU A 295 -7.05 12.50 7.92
C LEU A 295 -5.92 11.56 7.50
N SER A 296 -5.45 11.66 6.24
CA SER A 296 -4.31 10.88 5.76
C SER A 296 -3.05 11.19 6.56
N PHE A 297 -2.80 12.45 6.92
CA PHE A 297 -1.70 12.81 7.80
C PHE A 297 -1.81 12.13 9.17
N MET A 298 -3.00 12.16 9.79
CA MET A 298 -3.22 11.51 11.09
C MET A 298 -3.01 10.00 11.00
N VAL A 299 -3.53 9.34 9.96
CA VAL A 299 -3.43 7.88 9.80
C VAL A 299 -2.01 7.45 9.39
N GLU A 300 -1.43 8.08 8.37
CA GLU A 300 -0.20 7.59 7.77
C GLU A 300 1.08 8.09 8.44
N ILE A 301 1.02 9.28 9.06
CA ILE A 301 2.17 9.92 9.70
C ILE A 301 2.11 9.77 11.22
N LEU A 302 0.92 9.93 11.82
CA LEU A 302 0.75 9.83 13.27
C LEU A 302 0.20 8.48 13.74
N ASN A 303 -0.17 7.61 12.81
CA ASN A 303 -0.66 6.27 13.09
C ASN A 303 -2.02 6.25 13.85
N TYR A 304 -2.91 7.21 13.51
CA TYR A 304 -4.25 7.30 14.09
C TYR A 304 -5.08 6.07 13.73
N VAL A 305 -5.74 5.47 14.72
CA VAL A 305 -6.61 4.30 14.54
C VAL A 305 -7.99 4.76 14.11
N LEU A 306 -8.42 4.33 12.91
CA LEU A 306 -9.73 4.70 12.37
C LEU A 306 -10.86 3.87 12.98
N ASP A 307 -11.91 4.54 13.43
CA ASP A 307 -13.21 3.94 13.65
C ASP A 307 -13.97 3.81 12.31
N LYS A 308 -14.97 2.92 12.26
CA LYS A 308 -15.80 2.76 11.05
C LYS A 308 -16.45 4.09 10.68
N VAL A 309 -16.30 4.51 9.41
CA VAL A 309 -17.05 5.66 8.87
C VAL A 309 -18.46 5.19 8.53
N ASP A 310 -19.44 5.59 9.32
CA ASP A 310 -20.86 5.40 9.00
C ASP A 310 -21.29 6.41 7.92
N HIS A 311 -22.20 6.00 7.01
CA HIS A 311 -22.76 6.82 5.95
C HIS A 311 -21.84 7.20 4.77
N CYS A 312 -21.05 6.22 4.25
CA CYS A 312 -20.31 6.40 3.00
C CYS A 312 -21.21 6.40 1.77
N TYR A 313 -20.92 7.27 0.80
CA TYR A 313 -21.58 7.30 -0.51
C TYR A 313 -21.30 6.02 -1.31
N TYR A 314 -20.07 5.54 -1.27
CA TYR A 314 -19.65 4.28 -1.85
C TYR A 314 -19.50 3.21 -0.77
N LYS A 315 -20.32 2.17 -0.83
CA LYS A 315 -20.27 1.04 0.11
C LYS A 315 -19.21 0.04 -0.34
N LEU A 316 -17.96 0.50 -0.43
CA LEU A 316 -16.84 -0.36 -0.77
C LEU A 316 -16.58 -1.39 0.34
N GLU A 317 -16.43 -2.65 -0.07
CA GLU A 317 -16.05 -3.77 0.76
C GLU A 317 -14.76 -4.39 0.21
N ASP A 318 -14.14 -5.26 0.99
CA ASP A 318 -12.87 -5.90 0.62
C ASP A 318 -12.96 -6.74 -0.67
N ARG A 319 -14.14 -7.28 -0.99
CA ARG A 319 -14.39 -8.00 -2.24
C ARG A 319 -14.28 -7.13 -3.50
N HIS A 320 -14.26 -5.81 -3.35
CA HIS A 320 -14.09 -4.87 -4.44
C HIS A 320 -12.64 -4.45 -4.65
N LEU A 321 -11.72 -4.86 -3.75
CA LEU A 321 -10.35 -4.40 -3.69
C LEU A 321 -9.37 -5.54 -3.93
N TYR A 322 -8.38 -5.31 -4.78
CA TYR A 322 -7.22 -6.22 -4.90
C TYR A 322 -5.91 -5.45 -4.75
N TYR A 323 -4.87 -6.18 -4.40
CA TYR A 323 -3.56 -5.62 -4.06
C TYR A 323 -2.46 -6.33 -4.85
N ASN A 324 -1.38 -5.59 -5.13
CA ASN A 324 -0.13 -6.14 -5.65
C ASN A 324 -0.29 -7.02 -6.91
N ALA A 325 -1.08 -6.54 -7.87
CA ALA A 325 -1.19 -7.18 -9.18
C ALA A 325 0.08 -6.92 -10.00
N TYR A 326 1.18 -7.56 -9.61
CA TYR A 326 2.46 -7.46 -10.30
C TYR A 326 2.65 -8.60 -11.31
N ASN A 327 3.28 -8.28 -12.44
CA ASN A 327 3.76 -9.24 -13.40
C ASN A 327 5.10 -9.81 -12.92
N ASP A 328 5.04 -10.86 -12.13
CA ASP A 328 6.20 -11.45 -11.47
C ASP A 328 7.25 -11.96 -12.46
N SER A 329 6.82 -12.47 -13.62
CA SER A 329 7.76 -12.93 -14.67
C SER A 329 8.60 -11.76 -15.17
N TYR A 330 7.93 -10.66 -15.55
CA TYR A 330 8.65 -9.48 -16.03
C TYR A 330 9.57 -8.86 -14.97
N VAL A 331 9.09 -8.77 -13.71
CA VAL A 331 9.90 -8.21 -12.62
C VAL A 331 11.13 -9.06 -12.34
N ARG A 332 11.00 -10.39 -12.44
CA ARG A 332 12.12 -11.33 -12.26
C ARG A 332 13.15 -11.18 -13.38
N ASP A 333 12.69 -11.27 -14.62
CA ASP A 333 13.57 -11.14 -15.80
C ASP A 333 14.31 -9.80 -15.78
N PHE A 334 13.59 -8.72 -15.47
CA PHE A 334 14.19 -7.39 -15.32
C PHE A 334 15.22 -7.32 -14.18
N ALA A 335 14.97 -8.01 -13.07
CA ALA A 335 15.90 -8.07 -11.94
C ALA A 335 17.18 -8.83 -12.32
N GLU A 336 17.06 -9.96 -13.04
CA GLU A 336 18.18 -10.75 -13.52
C GLU A 336 19.02 -9.97 -14.54
N ASP A 337 18.38 -9.31 -15.51
CA ASP A 337 19.04 -8.49 -16.54
C ASP A 337 19.83 -7.31 -15.95
N ASN A 338 19.44 -6.83 -14.77
CA ASN A 338 20.10 -5.72 -14.08
C ASN A 338 20.94 -6.18 -12.87
N ASP A 339 21.40 -7.41 -12.83
CA ASP A 339 22.21 -7.99 -11.73
C ASP A 339 21.66 -7.69 -10.33
N TYR A 340 20.31 -7.70 -10.20
CA TYR A 340 19.60 -7.37 -8.96
C TYR A 340 19.95 -5.99 -8.39
N ASN A 341 20.18 -5.01 -9.26
CA ASN A 341 20.35 -3.62 -8.85
C ASN A 341 19.03 -3.05 -8.32
N TRP A 342 18.89 -3.03 -7.02
CA TRP A 342 17.66 -2.65 -6.31
C TRP A 342 17.24 -1.19 -6.54
N GLU A 343 18.17 -0.28 -6.78
CA GLU A 343 17.85 1.12 -7.11
C GLU A 343 17.19 1.22 -8.48
N THR A 344 17.69 0.48 -9.47
CA THR A 344 17.11 0.41 -10.81
C THR A 344 15.71 -0.21 -10.77
N LEU A 345 15.52 -1.30 -10.02
CA LEU A 345 14.21 -1.93 -9.83
C LEU A 345 13.17 -1.01 -9.20
N ARG A 346 13.61 -0.17 -8.26
CA ARG A 346 12.72 0.78 -7.57
C ARG A 346 12.27 1.93 -8.47
N THR A 347 13.11 2.37 -9.39
CA THR A 347 12.88 3.56 -10.22
C THR A 347 12.26 3.27 -11.58
N ALA A 348 12.53 2.09 -12.16
CA ALA A 348 12.06 1.71 -13.49
C ALA A 348 10.66 1.06 -13.43
N GLN A 349 9.61 1.88 -13.21
CA GLN A 349 8.24 1.40 -13.16
C GLN A 349 7.43 1.91 -14.35
N ASP A 350 6.95 0.99 -15.19
CA ASP A 350 5.99 1.26 -16.26
C ASP A 350 4.92 0.15 -16.28
N SER A 351 3.98 0.20 -17.23
CA SER A 351 2.84 -0.72 -17.31
C SER A 351 3.20 -2.21 -17.49
N ARG A 352 4.45 -2.55 -17.80
CA ARG A 352 4.91 -3.96 -17.91
C ARG A 352 5.00 -4.65 -16.56
N VAL A 353 5.13 -3.88 -15.49
CA VAL A 353 5.13 -4.43 -14.12
C VAL A 353 3.73 -4.77 -13.61
N ASP A 354 2.67 -4.38 -14.32
CA ASP A 354 1.29 -4.57 -13.88
C ASP A 354 0.67 -5.80 -14.54
N MET A 355 0.24 -6.78 -13.74
CA MET A 355 -0.45 -7.98 -14.19
C MET A 355 -1.90 -7.70 -14.62
N ASP A 356 -2.52 -6.68 -14.01
CA ASP A 356 -3.91 -6.29 -14.28
C ASP A 356 -4.10 -5.45 -15.55
N CYS A 357 -3.00 -5.02 -16.18
CA CYS A 357 -2.99 -4.33 -17.45
C CYS A 357 -2.64 -5.27 -18.60
N ASP A 358 -3.61 -5.57 -19.48
CA ASP A 358 -3.37 -6.32 -20.71
C ASP A 358 -2.88 -5.37 -21.81
N PRO A 359 -1.61 -5.46 -22.23
CA PRO A 359 -1.06 -4.55 -23.21
C PRO A 359 -1.67 -4.69 -24.62
N THR A 360 -2.41 -5.75 -24.89
CA THR A 360 -3.04 -6.01 -26.19
C THR A 360 -4.46 -5.47 -26.30
N GLN A 361 -5.08 -5.08 -25.19
CA GLN A 361 -6.44 -4.56 -25.13
C GLN A 361 -6.45 -3.03 -24.99
N PRO A 362 -7.50 -2.35 -25.47
CA PRO A 362 -7.64 -0.90 -25.28
C PRO A 362 -7.73 -0.52 -23.81
N LEU A 363 -7.32 0.72 -23.51
CA LEU A 363 -7.47 1.31 -22.19
C LEU A 363 -8.72 2.18 -22.13
N GLU A 364 -9.29 2.32 -20.94
CA GLU A 364 -10.36 3.25 -20.62
C GLU A 364 -9.82 4.31 -19.67
N ILE A 365 -9.99 5.58 -20.01
CA ILE A 365 -9.54 6.67 -19.13
C ILE A 365 -10.68 7.65 -18.87
N SER A 366 -10.66 8.24 -17.71
CA SER A 366 -11.56 9.33 -17.34
C SER A 366 -10.79 10.45 -16.66
N VAL A 367 -11.15 11.69 -16.98
CA VAL A 367 -10.46 12.89 -16.50
C VAL A 367 -11.40 13.80 -15.72
N ASP A 368 -10.83 14.49 -14.74
CA ASP A 368 -11.49 15.54 -13.98
C ASP A 368 -10.59 16.78 -13.93
N TRP A 369 -11.08 17.89 -14.51
CA TRP A 369 -10.33 19.13 -14.62
C TRP A 369 -10.67 20.04 -13.44
N GLY A 370 -9.88 20.01 -12.40
CA GLY A 370 -10.06 20.89 -11.24
C GLY A 370 -9.34 22.24 -11.38
N SER A 371 -9.66 23.17 -10.50
CA SER A 371 -9.00 24.48 -10.46
C SER A 371 -7.58 24.43 -9.87
N ALA A 372 -7.32 23.51 -8.96
CA ALA A 372 -6.05 23.34 -8.25
C ALA A 372 -5.21 22.17 -8.77
N ALA A 373 -5.82 21.16 -9.37
CA ALA A 373 -5.15 20.00 -9.94
C ALA A 373 -6.03 19.34 -11.00
N SER A 374 -5.43 18.51 -11.85
CA SER A 374 -6.10 17.70 -12.87
C SER A 374 -5.87 16.22 -12.58
N PHE A 375 -6.90 15.40 -12.78
CA PHE A 375 -6.96 14.00 -12.36
C PHE A 375 -7.29 13.09 -13.52
N LEU A 376 -6.70 11.89 -13.52
CA LEU A 376 -6.93 10.86 -14.50
C LEU A 376 -7.03 9.50 -13.82
N SER A 377 -8.10 8.77 -14.08
CA SER A 377 -8.28 7.38 -13.69
C SER A 377 -8.19 6.49 -14.91
N VAL A 378 -7.48 5.37 -14.79
CA VAL A 378 -7.32 4.36 -15.85
C VAL A 378 -8.08 3.09 -15.47
N GLY A 379 -8.84 2.56 -16.41
CA GLY A 379 -9.55 1.30 -16.28
C GLY A 379 -9.31 0.36 -17.43
N GLN A 380 -9.60 -0.91 -17.21
CA GLN A 380 -9.62 -1.94 -18.25
C GLN A 380 -10.58 -3.06 -17.86
N GLU A 381 -11.42 -3.50 -18.79
CA GLU A 381 -12.25 -4.69 -18.59
C GLU A 381 -11.44 -5.97 -18.79
N ARG A 382 -11.58 -6.93 -17.86
CA ARG A 382 -10.91 -8.22 -17.92
C ARG A 382 -11.84 -9.35 -17.47
N CYS A 383 -11.80 -10.50 -18.18
CA CYS A 383 -12.46 -11.73 -17.74
C CYS A 383 -11.62 -12.48 -16.68
N TYR A 384 -11.06 -11.75 -15.72
CA TYR A 384 -10.29 -12.28 -14.61
C TYR A 384 -10.60 -11.51 -13.33
N ASP A 385 -10.94 -12.22 -12.26
CA ASP A 385 -11.19 -11.62 -10.95
C ASP A 385 -9.88 -11.62 -10.14
N PHE A 386 -9.25 -10.45 -10.03
CA PHE A 386 -7.99 -10.25 -9.29
C PHE A 386 -8.15 -10.40 -7.77
N VAL A 387 -9.36 -10.35 -7.24
CA VAL A 387 -9.63 -10.59 -5.81
C VAL A 387 -9.60 -12.09 -5.53
N ASN A 388 -10.33 -12.87 -6.33
CA ASN A 388 -10.47 -14.32 -6.16
C ASN A 388 -9.43 -15.13 -6.95
N LYS A 389 -8.61 -14.43 -7.77
CA LYS A 389 -7.54 -15.02 -8.60
C LYS A 389 -8.01 -16.15 -9.52
N GLN A 390 -9.15 -15.93 -10.19
CA GLN A 390 -9.75 -16.90 -11.10
C GLN A 390 -10.37 -16.24 -12.34
N MET A 391 -10.56 -17.04 -13.39
CA MET A 391 -11.31 -16.58 -14.57
C MET A 391 -12.75 -16.25 -14.17
N ALA A 392 -13.28 -15.19 -14.78
CA ALA A 392 -14.66 -14.75 -14.60
C ALA A 392 -15.49 -15.04 -15.85
N ASP A 393 -16.76 -15.43 -15.65
CA ASP A 393 -17.69 -15.73 -16.75
C ASP A 393 -18.12 -14.47 -17.54
N ALA A 394 -17.93 -13.29 -16.96
CA ALA A 394 -18.23 -12.00 -17.58
C ALA A 394 -17.11 -11.00 -17.30
N PRO A 395 -16.92 -9.99 -18.18
CA PRO A 395 -15.93 -8.94 -17.96
C PRO A 395 -16.18 -8.20 -16.64
N ILE A 396 -15.09 -7.99 -15.90
CA ILE A 396 -15.04 -7.18 -14.68
C ILE A 396 -14.42 -5.83 -15.05
N ASP A 397 -15.05 -4.75 -14.64
CA ASP A 397 -14.53 -3.39 -14.82
C ASP A 397 -13.50 -3.10 -13.74
N ASN A 398 -12.22 -3.04 -14.12
CA ASN A 398 -11.12 -2.81 -13.19
C ASN A 398 -10.64 -1.36 -13.29
N THR A 399 -10.49 -0.67 -12.16
CA THR A 399 -9.72 0.57 -12.04
C THR A 399 -8.29 0.17 -11.69
N ILE A 400 -7.36 0.35 -12.64
CA ILE A 400 -6.02 -0.24 -12.57
C ILE A 400 -4.92 0.77 -12.19
N ASN A 401 -5.13 2.06 -12.50
CA ASN A 401 -4.14 3.09 -12.19
C ASN A 401 -4.76 4.48 -12.10
N GLU A 402 -4.02 5.44 -11.54
CA GLU A 402 -4.43 6.82 -11.39
C GLU A 402 -3.24 7.78 -11.55
N PHE A 403 -3.49 8.97 -12.10
CA PHE A 403 -2.50 10.04 -12.24
C PHE A 403 -3.12 11.38 -11.88
N PHE A 404 -2.30 12.28 -11.36
CA PHE A 404 -2.70 13.67 -11.16
C PHE A 404 -1.51 14.62 -11.35
N VAL A 405 -1.83 15.88 -11.60
CA VAL A 405 -0.88 16.99 -11.69
C VAL A 405 -1.46 18.18 -10.94
N ARG A 406 -0.70 18.76 -10.04
CA ARG A 406 -1.05 20.03 -9.36
C ARG A 406 -0.67 21.20 -10.24
N ARG A 407 -1.38 22.31 -10.09
CA ARG A 407 -1.20 23.50 -10.91
C ARG A 407 0.13 24.23 -10.70
N ASP A 408 0.75 24.04 -9.55
CA ASP A 408 2.02 24.68 -9.18
C ASP A 408 3.25 23.91 -9.68
N ASP A 409 3.08 22.77 -10.33
CA ASP A 409 4.17 22.07 -10.99
C ASP A 409 4.60 22.89 -12.22
N GLU A 410 5.86 23.33 -12.27
CA GLU A 410 6.46 24.29 -13.22
C GLU A 410 6.46 23.86 -14.70
N SER A 411 5.59 23.01 -15.16
CA SER A 411 5.59 22.52 -16.52
C SER A 411 4.52 23.15 -17.41
N ASP A 412 4.81 23.14 -18.69
CA ASP A 412 4.24 23.79 -19.87
C ASP A 412 2.69 23.93 -19.93
N THR A 413 1.94 22.99 -19.49
CA THR A 413 0.53 23.11 -19.10
C THR A 413 0.19 21.88 -18.27
N GLU A 414 -0.56 22.04 -17.19
CA GLU A 414 -1.11 20.99 -16.35
C GLU A 414 -1.75 19.84 -17.16
N VAL A 415 -2.43 20.16 -18.25
CA VAL A 415 -3.06 19.21 -19.17
C VAL A 415 -2.03 18.35 -19.90
N ASN A 416 -0.98 18.98 -20.45
CA ASN A 416 0.08 18.26 -21.14
C ASN A 416 0.89 17.40 -20.16
N ALA A 417 1.17 17.92 -18.97
CA ALA A 417 1.88 17.19 -17.93
C ALA A 417 1.11 15.93 -17.48
N LEU A 418 -0.23 16.00 -17.37
CA LEU A 418 -1.06 14.84 -17.05
C LEU A 418 -1.02 13.81 -18.19
N ALA A 419 -1.12 14.27 -19.45
CA ALA A 419 -0.99 13.40 -20.61
C ALA A 419 0.39 12.74 -20.66
N ASP A 420 1.45 13.50 -20.39
CA ASP A 420 2.82 12.98 -20.42
C ASP A 420 3.10 11.92 -19.35
N LYS A 421 2.55 12.07 -18.14
CA LYS A 421 2.61 11.02 -17.10
C LYS A 421 1.96 9.72 -17.59
N PHE A 422 0.78 9.81 -18.20
CA PHE A 422 0.10 8.65 -18.77
C PHE A 422 0.91 8.03 -19.91
N ILE A 423 1.37 8.84 -20.88
CA ILE A 423 2.15 8.39 -22.04
C ILE A 423 3.45 7.69 -21.60
N ALA A 424 4.17 8.28 -20.66
CA ALA A 424 5.42 7.72 -20.13
C ALA A 424 5.18 6.34 -19.49
N TYR A 425 4.14 6.21 -18.66
CA TYR A 425 3.83 4.97 -17.98
C TYR A 425 3.38 3.87 -18.95
N TYR A 426 2.55 4.20 -19.95
CA TYR A 426 2.01 3.26 -20.94
C TYR A 426 2.79 3.25 -22.27
N THR A 427 4.07 3.68 -22.25
CA THR A 427 4.94 3.71 -23.43
C THR A 427 5.00 2.33 -24.11
N HIS A 428 5.10 1.26 -23.35
CA HIS A 428 5.21 -0.12 -23.83
C HIS A 428 3.86 -0.83 -24.04
N HIS A 429 2.73 -0.15 -23.86
CA HIS A 429 1.42 -0.71 -24.14
C HIS A 429 1.23 -0.89 -25.65
N ALA A 430 0.98 -2.12 -26.10
CA ALA A 430 0.96 -2.45 -27.51
C ALA A 430 -0.28 -1.89 -28.23
N CYS A 431 -1.46 -1.98 -27.61
CA CYS A 431 -2.70 -1.45 -28.15
C CYS A 431 -2.80 0.06 -27.88
N LYS A 432 -2.46 0.89 -28.86
CA LYS A 432 -2.52 2.35 -28.74
C LYS A 432 -3.93 2.93 -28.95
N ARG A 433 -4.98 2.18 -28.61
CA ARG A 433 -6.37 2.64 -28.61
C ARG A 433 -6.86 2.87 -27.19
N LEU A 434 -7.57 3.96 -26.97
CA LEU A 434 -8.21 4.24 -25.68
C LEU A 434 -9.56 4.92 -25.85
N THR A 435 -10.43 4.70 -24.88
CA THR A 435 -11.71 5.41 -24.73
C THR A 435 -11.59 6.44 -23.62
N LEU A 436 -11.80 7.72 -23.95
CA LEU A 436 -11.80 8.84 -23.01
C LEU A 436 -13.24 9.14 -22.58
N TYR A 437 -13.56 8.87 -21.33
CA TYR A 437 -14.82 9.27 -20.69
C TYR A 437 -14.65 10.67 -20.12
N ARG A 438 -15.28 11.66 -20.74
CA ARG A 438 -15.15 13.07 -20.39
C ARG A 438 -16.48 13.71 -20.02
N ASP A 439 -16.42 14.78 -19.28
CA ASP A 439 -17.53 15.67 -19.06
C ASP A 439 -17.46 16.90 -19.99
N ARG A 440 -18.54 17.68 -19.97
CA ARG A 440 -18.63 18.92 -20.73
C ARG A 440 -17.86 20.07 -20.10
N TYR A 441 -17.45 19.95 -18.85
CA TYR A 441 -16.67 20.99 -18.16
C TYR A 441 -15.31 21.17 -18.81
N GLY A 442 -14.72 20.09 -19.30
CA GLY A 442 -13.47 20.09 -20.05
C GLY A 442 -13.56 20.76 -21.44
N ASP A 443 -14.77 21.13 -21.91
CA ASP A 443 -14.98 21.92 -23.12
C ASP A 443 -14.89 23.45 -22.84
N ALA A 444 -14.64 23.85 -21.60
CA ALA A 444 -14.32 25.22 -21.26
C ALA A 444 -12.96 25.62 -21.83
N ARG A 445 -12.87 26.85 -22.35
CA ARG A 445 -11.62 27.42 -22.89
C ARG A 445 -10.80 28.05 -21.75
N ARG A 446 -9.49 27.86 -21.79
CA ARG A 446 -8.57 28.63 -20.96
C ARG A 446 -8.52 30.09 -21.41
N ALA A 447 -8.30 31.00 -20.46
CA ALA A 447 -8.22 32.43 -20.75
C ALA A 447 -7.15 32.80 -21.84
N ASN A 448 -6.10 31.98 -21.98
CA ASN A 448 -4.99 32.20 -22.90
C ASN A 448 -4.88 31.13 -24.01
N SER A 449 -5.90 30.29 -24.23
CA SER A 449 -5.87 29.26 -25.27
C SER A 449 -7.11 29.31 -26.15
N LYS A 450 -6.92 29.09 -27.46
CA LYS A 450 -8.04 28.89 -28.40
C LYS A 450 -8.68 27.51 -28.27
N LYS A 451 -8.01 26.56 -27.58
CA LYS A 451 -8.44 25.17 -27.44
C LYS A 451 -8.96 24.90 -26.03
N THR A 452 -9.85 23.93 -25.93
CA THR A 452 -10.41 23.43 -24.68
C THR A 452 -9.41 22.49 -23.97
N TYR A 453 -9.67 22.19 -22.69
CA TYR A 453 -8.85 21.22 -21.95
C TYR A 453 -8.87 19.83 -22.62
N ASN A 454 -10.06 19.37 -23.03
CA ASN A 454 -10.20 18.09 -23.70
C ASN A 454 -9.47 18.04 -25.05
N GLU A 455 -9.55 19.11 -25.86
CA GLU A 455 -8.82 19.18 -27.15
C GLU A 455 -7.30 19.12 -26.95
N LEU A 456 -6.75 19.87 -26.01
CA LEU A 456 -5.30 19.87 -25.72
C LEU A 456 -4.84 18.48 -25.26
N PHE A 457 -5.61 17.83 -24.38
CA PHE A 457 -5.28 16.52 -23.86
C PHE A 457 -5.29 15.46 -24.97
N VAL A 458 -6.33 15.43 -25.78
CA VAL A 458 -6.47 14.49 -26.90
C VAL A 458 -5.37 14.69 -27.94
N GLU A 459 -5.08 15.95 -28.34
CA GLU A 459 -3.98 16.22 -29.27
C GLU A 459 -2.63 15.75 -28.74
N ARG A 460 -2.38 15.91 -27.41
CA ARG A 460 -1.13 15.44 -26.82
C ARG A 460 -1.03 13.93 -26.91
N LEU A 461 -2.08 13.18 -26.61
CA LEU A 461 -2.14 11.73 -26.72
C LEU A 461 -1.94 11.27 -28.19
N GLN A 462 -2.65 11.89 -29.14
CA GLN A 462 -2.54 11.58 -30.57
C GLN A 462 -1.13 11.80 -31.12
N LYS A 463 -0.44 12.85 -30.66
CA LYS A 463 0.95 13.13 -31.03
C LYS A 463 1.90 11.97 -30.67
N PHE A 464 1.57 11.17 -29.66
CA PHE A 464 2.32 9.99 -29.22
C PHE A 464 1.70 8.67 -29.69
N GLY A 465 0.85 8.73 -30.74
CA GLY A 465 0.34 7.56 -31.45
C GLY A 465 -0.90 6.92 -30.86
N TRP A 466 -1.57 7.57 -29.86
CA TRP A 466 -2.81 7.05 -29.31
C TRP A 466 -4.01 7.41 -30.19
N GLU A 467 -4.84 6.43 -30.46
CA GLU A 467 -6.16 6.60 -31.06
C GLU A 467 -7.17 6.81 -29.94
N VAL A 468 -7.84 7.97 -29.90
CA VAL A 468 -8.70 8.38 -28.80
C VAL A 468 -10.16 8.44 -29.27
N GLU A 469 -10.96 7.51 -28.77
CA GLU A 469 -12.41 7.60 -28.86
C GLU A 469 -12.93 8.42 -27.66
N GLN A 470 -13.79 9.42 -27.92
CA GLN A 470 -14.33 10.27 -26.86
C GLN A 470 -15.80 9.95 -26.60
N LEU A 471 -16.13 9.61 -25.37
CA LEU A 471 -17.50 9.37 -24.91
C LEU A 471 -17.89 10.43 -23.86
N VAL A 472 -19.10 10.95 -24.03
CA VAL A 472 -19.70 11.92 -23.11
C VAL A 472 -21.02 11.32 -22.60
N HIS A 473 -21.28 11.42 -21.31
CA HIS A 473 -22.55 11.01 -20.74
C HIS A 473 -23.72 11.83 -21.35
N PRO A 474 -24.90 11.24 -21.50
CA PRO A 474 -26.10 11.96 -21.95
C PRO A 474 -26.56 12.98 -20.91
N GLY A 475 -27.08 14.10 -21.39
CA GLY A 475 -27.54 15.19 -20.54
C GLY A 475 -26.45 16.17 -20.12
N ILE A 476 -26.80 17.17 -19.31
CA ILE A 476 -25.89 18.23 -18.88
C ILE A 476 -24.97 17.69 -17.76
N GLU A 477 -25.55 17.08 -16.74
CA GLU A 477 -24.87 16.43 -15.63
C GLU A 477 -25.69 15.23 -15.12
N PRO A 478 -25.03 14.09 -14.80
CA PRO A 478 -25.73 12.95 -14.21
C PRO A 478 -26.32 13.30 -12.85
N PRO A 479 -27.60 12.97 -12.57
CA PRO A 479 -28.21 13.20 -11.27
C PRO A 479 -27.45 12.44 -10.16
N GLN A 480 -27.10 13.14 -9.09
CA GLN A 480 -26.31 12.56 -7.99
C GLN A 480 -27.00 11.36 -7.33
N HIS A 481 -28.33 11.44 -7.18
CA HIS A 481 -29.11 10.35 -6.60
C HIS A 481 -29.11 9.09 -7.48
N GLU A 482 -29.21 9.24 -8.80
CA GLU A 482 -29.15 8.10 -9.73
C GLU A 482 -27.75 7.47 -9.74
N LYS A 483 -26.68 8.29 -9.66
CA LYS A 483 -25.31 7.77 -9.48
C LYS A 483 -25.18 6.97 -8.18
N PHE A 484 -25.74 7.46 -7.08
CA PHE A 484 -25.75 6.75 -5.82
C PHE A 484 -26.47 5.39 -5.93
N LEU A 485 -27.63 5.36 -6.58
CA LEU A 485 -28.36 4.11 -6.81
C LEU A 485 -27.56 3.14 -7.68
N LEU A 486 -26.96 3.63 -8.78
CA LEU A 486 -26.12 2.80 -9.64
C LEU A 486 -24.98 2.13 -8.85
N TRP A 487 -24.25 2.90 -8.05
CA TRP A 487 -23.19 2.37 -7.19
C TRP A 487 -23.71 1.39 -6.14
N THR A 488 -24.89 1.65 -5.58
CA THR A 488 -25.51 0.73 -4.61
C THR A 488 -25.77 -0.64 -5.23
N TYR A 489 -26.30 -0.70 -6.46
CA TYR A 489 -26.50 -1.97 -7.16
C TYR A 489 -25.20 -2.65 -7.57
N ILE A 490 -24.23 -1.89 -8.10
CA ILE A 490 -22.93 -2.41 -8.52
C ILE A 490 -22.20 -3.04 -7.32
N LEU A 491 -22.10 -2.30 -6.21
CA LEU A 491 -21.35 -2.75 -5.04
C LEU A 491 -22.08 -3.83 -4.21
N ALA A 492 -23.40 -3.96 -4.35
CA ALA A 492 -24.13 -5.06 -3.74
C ALA A 492 -23.81 -6.41 -4.40
N GLU A 493 -23.49 -6.44 -5.69
CA GLU A 493 -23.20 -7.65 -6.50
C GLU A 493 -24.31 -8.72 -6.43
N THR A 494 -25.54 -8.32 -6.12
CA THR A 494 -26.69 -9.24 -6.00
C THR A 494 -27.48 -9.39 -7.29
N ASP A 495 -27.35 -8.43 -8.20
CA ASP A 495 -28.08 -8.39 -9.47
C ASP A 495 -27.10 -8.57 -10.65
N PRO A 496 -27.18 -9.69 -11.41
CA PRO A 496 -26.25 -10.01 -12.49
C PRO A 496 -26.36 -9.05 -13.69
N ARG A 497 -27.36 -8.17 -13.72
CA ARG A 497 -27.49 -7.13 -14.75
C ARG A 497 -26.44 -6.02 -14.57
N PHE A 498 -25.89 -5.84 -13.37
CA PHE A 498 -24.85 -4.87 -13.09
C PHE A 498 -23.45 -5.50 -13.19
N PRO A 499 -22.44 -4.75 -13.63
CA PRO A 499 -21.08 -5.26 -13.72
C PRO A 499 -20.49 -5.46 -12.33
N LYS A 500 -19.54 -6.36 -12.22
CA LYS A 500 -18.61 -6.35 -11.10
C LYS A 500 -17.57 -5.26 -11.35
N VAL A 501 -17.24 -4.52 -10.29
CA VAL A 501 -16.21 -3.48 -10.32
C VAL A 501 -15.12 -3.84 -9.32
N ARG A 502 -13.85 -3.69 -9.72
CA ARG A 502 -12.69 -3.93 -8.87
C ARG A 502 -11.74 -2.74 -8.93
N ILE A 503 -11.04 -2.48 -7.85
CA ILE A 503 -10.08 -1.39 -7.73
C ILE A 503 -8.74 -1.94 -7.28
N ASN A 504 -7.68 -1.61 -8.01
CA ASN A 504 -6.31 -1.90 -7.61
C ASN A 504 -5.91 -0.97 -6.45
N ALA A 505 -6.01 -1.47 -5.22
CA ALA A 505 -5.74 -0.70 -4.01
C ALA A 505 -4.26 -0.28 -3.87
N THR A 506 -3.35 -0.92 -4.60
CA THR A 506 -1.93 -0.57 -4.60
C THR A 506 -1.62 0.63 -5.50
N ARG A 507 -2.26 0.69 -6.67
CA ARG A 507 -2.06 1.74 -7.67
C ARG A 507 -3.03 2.91 -7.51
N CYS A 508 -4.28 2.62 -7.12
CA CYS A 508 -5.39 3.58 -7.06
C CYS A 508 -5.67 4.04 -5.63
N ARG A 509 -4.62 4.48 -4.94
CA ARG A 509 -4.70 4.86 -3.54
C ARG A 509 -5.61 6.07 -3.31
N TYR A 510 -5.46 7.11 -4.12
CA TYR A 510 -6.25 8.34 -3.98
C TYR A 510 -7.70 8.11 -4.42
N THR A 511 -7.95 7.23 -5.41
CA THR A 511 -9.30 6.75 -5.73
C THR A 511 -9.95 6.12 -4.49
N LEU A 512 -9.24 5.25 -3.76
CA LEU A 512 -9.77 4.65 -2.54
C LEU A 512 -10.01 5.68 -1.44
N ILE A 513 -9.06 6.59 -1.19
CA ILE A 513 -9.22 7.66 -0.21
C ILE A 513 -10.45 8.51 -0.56
N SER A 514 -10.58 8.93 -1.82
CA SER A 514 -11.72 9.68 -2.32
C SER A 514 -13.03 8.95 -2.10
N MET A 515 -13.14 7.69 -2.52
CA MET A 515 -14.38 6.93 -2.43
C MET A 515 -14.76 6.55 -0.99
N GLN A 516 -13.80 6.17 -0.16
CA GLN A 516 -14.06 5.77 1.24
C GLN A 516 -14.40 6.94 2.15
N ASN A 517 -13.90 8.14 1.85
CA ASN A 517 -14.12 9.34 2.66
C ASN A 517 -15.29 10.19 2.16
N THR A 518 -15.86 9.90 0.98
CA THR A 518 -17.03 10.61 0.47
C THR A 518 -18.26 10.20 1.26
N ARG A 519 -18.79 11.14 2.05
CA ARG A 519 -20.04 10.94 2.80
C ARG A 519 -21.26 11.15 1.90
N VAL A 520 -22.35 10.49 2.25
CA VAL A 520 -23.65 10.78 1.67
C VAL A 520 -24.30 11.92 2.43
N VAL A 521 -24.90 12.84 1.70
CA VAL A 521 -25.80 13.88 2.23
C VAL A 521 -27.17 13.69 1.60
N GLU A 522 -28.21 13.96 2.37
CA GLU A 522 -29.60 13.88 1.92
C GLU A 522 -30.11 15.29 1.69
N ASP A 523 -30.71 15.54 0.52
CA ASP A 523 -31.36 16.81 0.23
C ASP A 523 -32.73 16.90 0.90
N SER A 524 -33.37 18.08 0.84
CA SER A 524 -34.69 18.33 1.42
C SER A 524 -35.82 17.47 0.82
N HIS A 525 -35.55 16.72 -0.26
CA HIS A 525 -36.47 15.84 -0.94
C HIS A 525 -36.16 14.36 -0.73
N GLY A 526 -35.32 14.02 0.23
CA GLY A 526 -34.89 12.63 0.49
C GLY A 526 -33.98 12.05 -0.58
N ARG A 527 -33.30 12.88 -1.39
CA ARG A 527 -32.38 12.41 -2.43
C ARG A 527 -30.95 12.44 -1.94
N PHE A 528 -30.21 11.39 -2.23
CA PHE A 528 -28.81 11.24 -1.82
C PHE A 528 -27.84 11.90 -2.80
N ALA A 529 -26.85 12.59 -2.27
CA ALA A 529 -25.77 13.22 -3.02
C ALA A 529 -24.43 13.04 -2.28
N LYS A 530 -23.32 13.29 -2.98
CA LYS A 530 -21.99 13.34 -2.38
C LYS A 530 -21.82 14.60 -1.53
N ASP A 531 -21.23 14.46 -0.35
CA ASP A 531 -20.67 15.58 0.37
C ASP A 531 -19.38 16.05 -0.31
N LYS A 532 -19.45 17.15 -1.04
CA LYS A 532 -18.31 17.79 -1.70
C LYS A 532 -17.67 18.90 -0.87
N SER A 533 -17.95 18.95 0.43
CA SER A 533 -17.35 19.96 1.32
C SER A 533 -15.83 19.86 1.39
N SER A 534 -15.26 18.66 1.18
CA SER A 534 -13.81 18.43 1.15
C SER A 534 -13.10 19.22 0.03
N GLU A 535 -13.73 19.40 -1.13
CA GLU A 535 -13.15 20.16 -2.26
C GLU A 535 -12.92 21.66 -1.94
N ARG A 536 -13.63 22.19 -0.94
CA ARG A 536 -13.57 23.60 -0.53
C ARG A 536 -12.69 23.84 0.68
N ARG A 537 -12.18 22.79 1.30
CA ARG A 537 -11.35 22.88 2.49
C ARG A 537 -9.89 23.00 2.10
N HIS A 538 -9.25 24.13 2.40
CA HIS A 538 -7.80 24.32 2.18
C HIS A 538 -6.93 23.29 2.94
N SER A 539 -7.48 22.57 3.89
CA SER A 539 -6.80 21.52 4.65
C SER A 539 -6.86 20.13 4.01
N VAL A 540 -7.58 19.97 2.89
CA VAL A 540 -7.69 18.72 2.14
C VAL A 540 -6.97 18.91 0.80
N LEU A 541 -6.06 18.02 0.47
CA LEU A 541 -5.38 18.07 -0.82
C LEU A 541 -6.37 17.73 -1.94
N PRO A 542 -6.23 18.35 -3.12
CA PRO A 542 -7.13 18.08 -4.24
C PRO A 542 -7.23 16.60 -4.60
N GLU A 543 -6.11 15.87 -4.59
CA GLU A 543 -6.07 14.43 -4.91
C GLU A 543 -6.74 13.54 -3.86
N GLU A 544 -7.01 14.03 -2.67
CA GLU A 544 -7.67 13.32 -1.58
C GLU A 544 -9.14 13.72 -1.40
N ALA A 545 -9.57 14.73 -2.14
CA ALA A 545 -10.97 15.15 -2.22
C ALA A 545 -11.78 14.17 -3.10
N THR A 546 -12.96 14.59 -3.57
CA THR A 546 -13.89 13.71 -4.30
C THR A 546 -13.51 13.49 -5.77
N HIS A 547 -12.48 14.15 -6.28
CA HIS A 547 -12.13 14.19 -7.70
C HIS A 547 -11.85 12.82 -8.34
N PHE A 548 -11.07 11.95 -7.69
CA PHE A 548 -10.82 10.61 -8.23
C PHE A 548 -12.08 9.74 -8.23
N GLY A 549 -12.92 9.86 -7.21
CA GLY A 549 -14.24 9.24 -7.21
C GLY A 549 -15.12 9.76 -8.34
N ASP A 550 -15.04 11.05 -8.69
CA ASP A 550 -15.73 11.64 -9.82
C ASP A 550 -15.18 11.17 -11.17
N CYS A 551 -13.87 10.94 -11.29
CA CYS A 551 -13.28 10.29 -12.48
C CYS A 551 -13.89 8.90 -12.71
N VAL A 552 -13.87 8.04 -11.68
CA VAL A 552 -14.45 6.69 -11.79
C VAL A 552 -15.95 6.75 -12.08
N ASP A 553 -16.68 7.67 -11.45
CA ASP A 553 -18.11 7.89 -11.73
C ASP A 553 -18.40 8.18 -13.20
N LYS A 554 -17.60 9.04 -13.85
CA LYS A 554 -17.81 9.39 -15.27
C LYS A 554 -17.76 8.15 -16.15
N ARG A 555 -16.78 7.27 -15.94
CA ARG A 555 -16.64 6.02 -16.67
C ARG A 555 -17.80 5.08 -16.36
N ILE A 556 -18.03 4.76 -15.12
CA ILE A 556 -19.06 3.80 -14.68
C ILE A 556 -20.46 4.29 -15.06
N TRP A 557 -20.76 5.58 -14.87
CA TRP A 557 -22.04 6.14 -15.27
C TRP A 557 -22.26 6.03 -16.78
N THR A 558 -21.30 6.49 -17.57
CA THR A 558 -21.44 6.50 -19.04
C THR A 558 -21.63 5.10 -19.62
N LYS A 559 -20.97 4.09 -19.03
CA LYS A 559 -21.11 2.69 -19.45
C LYS A 559 -22.43 2.04 -19.02
N TYR A 560 -22.92 2.34 -17.82
CA TYR A 560 -23.91 1.47 -17.18
C TYR A 560 -25.20 2.16 -16.75
N TYR A 561 -25.39 3.48 -16.93
CA TYR A 561 -26.62 4.20 -16.52
C TYR A 561 -27.90 3.63 -17.16
N THR A 562 -27.83 3.09 -18.37
CA THR A 562 -28.98 2.50 -19.07
C THR A 562 -29.54 1.29 -18.33
N ARG A 563 -28.74 0.59 -17.56
CA ARG A 563 -29.16 -0.57 -16.76
C ARG A 563 -30.11 -0.18 -15.62
N LEU A 564 -30.00 1.04 -15.07
CA LEU A 564 -30.96 1.59 -14.12
C LEU A 564 -32.33 1.84 -14.77
N LYS A 565 -32.36 2.30 -16.04
CA LYS A 565 -33.63 2.60 -16.74
C LYS A 565 -34.45 1.34 -17.00
N VAL A 566 -33.81 0.22 -17.26
CA VAL A 566 -34.49 -1.08 -17.43
C VAL A 566 -35.18 -1.53 -16.13
N LEU A 567 -34.66 -1.16 -14.95
CA LEU A 567 -35.32 -1.44 -13.66
C LEU A 567 -36.64 -0.66 -13.51
N SER A 568 -36.68 0.61 -13.94
CA SER A 568 -37.90 1.43 -13.83
C SER A 568 -39.03 0.99 -14.76
N THR A 569 -38.72 0.39 -15.91
CA THR A 569 -39.70 -0.15 -16.83
C THR A 569 -40.30 -1.48 -16.39
N THR A 570 -39.53 -2.33 -15.71
CA THR A 570 -40.04 -3.63 -15.20
C THR A 570 -41.00 -3.48 -14.01
N PHE A 571 -40.96 -2.36 -13.29
CA PHE A 571 -41.89 -2.08 -12.19
C PHE A 571 -43.24 -1.47 -12.66
N VAL A 572 -43.34 -1.01 -13.91
CA VAL A 572 -44.59 -0.42 -14.46
C VAL A 572 -45.48 -1.48 -15.10
N ASP A 573 -44.94 -2.61 -15.57
CA ASP A 573 -45.70 -3.70 -16.19
C ASP A 573 -46.21 -4.77 -15.21
N GLY A 574 -45.96 -4.62 -13.93
CA GLY A 574 -46.42 -5.53 -12.88
C GLY A 574 -47.78 -5.17 -12.29
N ARG A 575 -48.74 -4.71 -13.14
CA ARG A 575 -50.13 -4.71 -12.77
C ARG A 575 -50.85 -5.83 -13.54
N ILE A 576 -50.99 -6.95 -12.89
CA ILE A 576 -52.23 -7.72 -12.84
C ILE A 576 -52.27 -8.41 -11.49
#